data_60ff567cdac8e2df0bc3bed3f37c15c5
#
_entry.id   60ff567cdac8e2df0bc3bed3f37c15c5
#
_cell.length_a   1.000
_cell.length_b   1.000
_cell.length_c   1.000
_cell.angle_alpha   90.00
_cell.angle_beta   90.00
_cell.angle_gamma   90.00
#
_symmetry.space_group_name_H-M   'P 1'
#
loop_
_entity.id
_entity.type
_entity.pdbx_description
1 polymer ?
#
loop_
_entity_poly.entity_id
_entity_poly.type
_entity_poly.pdbx_seq_one_letter_code
_entity_poly.pdbx_strand_id
1 'polypeptide(L)'
;MCMKKILVTRRLLRSCEDRAKEMFDANLNLNDELYSQKKLIEMSQGCDGILSALTDKLDADTINQLPDSIKILSNFAVGFGNIDLEAAKNRGIAVTNTPDVLTDATAEIGVLLILGACRRASEGIEQARQGGWVWSADLLIGKQLTGTRLGILGMGRIGQKIAKVAKSLGMIIHYHNRSKLSEDKEQGAIYHDNLKDLLSVSDVLSVCCPASKETIDMINKDTIEYLPKGAVVT
;
A
#
# COMPACT_ATOMS: atom_id res chain seq x y z
N MET A 1 -16.83 -32.41 15.60
CA MET A 1 -16.06 -31.22 16.04
C MET A 1 -16.97 -30.00 15.87
N CYS A 2 -17.11 -29.14 16.90
CA CYS A 2 -17.85 -27.90 16.73
C CYS A 2 -17.04 -26.99 15.80
N MET A 3 -17.71 -26.38 14.81
CA MET A 3 -17.05 -25.43 13.90
C MET A 3 -16.56 -24.21 14.70
N LYS A 4 -15.37 -23.72 14.38
CA LYS A 4 -14.84 -22.50 14.98
C LYS A 4 -15.64 -21.31 14.50
N LYS A 5 -15.93 -20.37 15.41
CA LYS A 5 -16.71 -19.18 15.10
C LYS A 5 -15.78 -18.03 14.75
N ILE A 6 -16.04 -17.36 13.64
CA ILE A 6 -15.25 -16.20 13.20
C ILE A 6 -16.15 -15.00 12.93
N LEU A 7 -15.62 -13.82 13.22
CA LEU A 7 -16.18 -12.54 12.78
C LEU A 7 -15.47 -12.11 11.49
N VAL A 8 -16.23 -11.78 10.45
CA VAL A 8 -15.74 -11.16 9.21
C VAL A 8 -16.19 -9.71 9.22
N THR A 9 -15.24 -8.78 9.35
CA THR A 9 -15.54 -7.38 9.65
C THR A 9 -15.98 -6.55 8.46
N ARG A 10 -15.69 -7.00 7.25
CA ARG A 10 -16.07 -6.32 6.01
C ARG A 10 -16.69 -7.31 5.03
N ARG A 11 -17.49 -6.79 4.11
CA ARG A 11 -18.00 -7.59 3.00
C ARG A 11 -16.85 -8.03 2.10
N LEU A 12 -16.82 -9.32 1.79
CA LEU A 12 -15.83 -9.92 0.91
C LEU A 12 -16.43 -10.30 -0.44
N LEU A 13 -15.60 -10.79 -1.35
CA LEU A 13 -16.09 -11.44 -2.57
C LEU A 13 -16.95 -12.64 -2.18
N ARG A 14 -18.05 -12.85 -2.92
CA ARG A 14 -19.02 -13.92 -2.63
C ARG A 14 -18.37 -15.29 -2.46
N SER A 15 -17.42 -15.63 -3.32
CA SER A 15 -16.69 -16.90 -3.22
C SER A 15 -15.90 -17.05 -1.91
N CYS A 16 -15.37 -15.93 -1.37
CA CYS A 16 -14.67 -15.95 -0.08
C CYS A 16 -15.64 -16.10 1.09
N GLU A 17 -16.80 -15.42 1.03
CA GLU A 17 -17.86 -15.55 2.04
C GLU A 17 -18.47 -16.95 2.06
N ASP A 18 -18.72 -17.54 0.89
CA ASP A 18 -19.23 -18.90 0.78
C ASP A 18 -18.22 -19.90 1.37
N ARG A 19 -16.93 -19.75 1.05
CA ARG A 19 -15.87 -20.58 1.64
C ARG A 19 -15.75 -20.37 3.15
N ALA A 20 -15.90 -19.16 3.64
CA ALA A 20 -15.89 -18.90 5.08
C ALA A 20 -17.03 -19.62 5.80
N LYS A 21 -18.24 -19.65 5.22
CA LYS A 21 -19.40 -20.39 5.77
C LYS A 21 -19.22 -21.91 5.72
N GLU A 22 -18.54 -22.42 4.69
CA GLU A 22 -18.25 -23.86 4.59
C GLU A 22 -17.28 -24.34 5.67
N MET A 23 -16.30 -23.49 6.02
CA MET A 23 -15.18 -23.85 6.91
C MET A 23 -15.42 -23.47 8.37
N PHE A 24 -16.26 -22.44 8.62
CA PHE A 24 -16.44 -21.81 9.92
C PHE A 24 -17.91 -21.48 10.18
N ASP A 25 -18.29 -21.34 11.45
CA ASP A 25 -19.48 -20.59 11.85
C ASP A 25 -19.18 -19.09 11.66
N ALA A 26 -19.40 -18.60 10.43
CA ALA A 26 -18.97 -17.28 10.00
C ALA A 26 -20.05 -16.22 10.24
N ASN A 27 -19.77 -15.28 11.15
CA ASN A 27 -20.55 -14.06 11.34
C ASN A 27 -20.11 -13.01 10.30
N LEU A 28 -20.88 -12.87 9.21
CA LEU A 28 -20.55 -11.99 8.09
C LEU A 28 -21.16 -10.60 8.26
N ASN A 29 -20.42 -9.57 7.89
CA ASN A 29 -20.91 -8.20 7.78
C ASN A 29 -21.58 -7.96 6.41
N LEU A 30 -22.79 -8.43 6.23
CA LEU A 30 -23.49 -8.39 4.94
C LEU A 30 -23.82 -6.97 4.43
N ASN A 31 -23.93 -6.00 5.33
CA ASN A 31 -24.23 -4.61 5.00
C ASN A 31 -22.95 -3.76 4.76
N ASP A 32 -21.77 -4.36 4.91
CA ASP A 32 -20.47 -3.68 4.82
C ASP A 32 -20.36 -2.43 5.71
N GLU A 33 -20.96 -2.49 6.89
CA GLU A 33 -20.90 -1.42 7.88
C GLU A 33 -19.45 -1.25 8.39
N LEU A 34 -18.97 -0.01 8.47
CA LEU A 34 -17.70 0.27 9.12
C LEU A 34 -17.86 0.17 10.64
N TYR A 35 -17.30 -0.87 11.24
CA TYR A 35 -17.38 -1.06 12.67
C TYR A 35 -16.50 -0.05 13.41
N SER A 36 -17.11 0.64 14.40
CA SER A 36 -16.33 1.32 15.42
C SER A 36 -15.61 0.29 16.30
N GLN A 37 -14.56 0.70 17.02
CA GLN A 37 -13.84 -0.18 17.95
C GLN A 37 -14.79 -0.87 18.94
N LYS A 38 -15.74 -0.11 19.51
CA LYS A 38 -16.77 -0.64 20.40
C LYS A 38 -17.63 -1.70 19.73
N LYS A 39 -18.09 -1.45 18.49
CA LYS A 39 -18.90 -2.39 17.73
C LYS A 39 -18.12 -3.65 17.37
N LEU A 40 -16.85 -3.50 17.00
CA LEU A 40 -15.98 -4.63 16.71
C LEU A 40 -15.80 -5.55 17.93
N ILE A 41 -15.56 -4.98 19.10
CA ILE A 41 -15.46 -5.73 20.38
C ILE A 41 -16.80 -6.43 20.68
N GLU A 42 -17.92 -5.75 20.53
CA GLU A 42 -19.26 -6.32 20.74
C GLU A 42 -19.52 -7.51 19.79
N MET A 43 -19.27 -7.33 18.49
CA MET A 43 -19.51 -8.34 17.46
C MET A 43 -18.54 -9.54 17.57
N SER A 44 -17.38 -9.37 18.20
CA SER A 44 -16.41 -10.43 18.42
C SER A 44 -16.76 -11.36 19.60
N GLN A 45 -17.82 -11.07 20.37
CA GLN A 45 -18.22 -11.90 21.48
C GLN A 45 -18.57 -13.32 21.04
N GLY A 46 -17.97 -14.30 21.72
CA GLY A 46 -18.14 -15.71 21.41
C GLY A 46 -17.47 -16.21 20.13
N CYS A 47 -16.65 -15.35 19.46
CA CYS A 47 -15.84 -15.76 18.31
C CYS A 47 -14.48 -16.32 18.77
N ASP A 48 -13.89 -17.21 17.96
CA ASP A 48 -12.53 -17.76 18.11
C ASP A 48 -11.50 -16.93 17.33
N GLY A 49 -11.91 -16.23 16.29
CA GLY A 49 -11.04 -15.41 15.45
C GLY A 49 -11.76 -14.29 14.72
N ILE A 50 -10.98 -13.35 14.20
CA ILE A 50 -11.47 -12.19 13.43
C ILE A 50 -10.76 -12.17 12.09
N LEU A 51 -11.51 -12.15 11.00
CA LEU A 51 -11.04 -11.80 9.67
C LEU A 51 -11.28 -10.30 9.49
N SER A 52 -10.22 -9.51 9.68
CA SER A 52 -10.22 -8.06 9.66
C SER A 52 -9.76 -7.49 8.32
N ALA A 53 -9.98 -6.22 8.11
CA ALA A 53 -9.48 -5.45 6.96
C ALA A 53 -8.71 -4.20 7.41
N LEU A 54 -8.05 -3.52 6.49
CA LEU A 54 -7.25 -2.30 6.78
C LEU A 54 -8.04 -1.17 7.44
N THR A 55 -9.36 -1.16 7.27
CA THR A 55 -10.26 -0.17 7.85
C THR A 55 -10.56 -0.40 9.33
N ASP A 56 -10.25 -1.58 9.86
CA ASP A 56 -10.48 -1.91 11.26
C ASP A 56 -9.34 -1.38 12.12
N LYS A 57 -9.68 -0.60 13.13
CA LYS A 57 -8.70 -0.08 14.07
C LYS A 57 -8.50 -1.08 15.21
N LEU A 58 -7.46 -1.88 15.11
CA LEU A 58 -7.05 -2.90 16.08
C LEU A 58 -5.81 -2.42 16.86
N ASP A 59 -5.92 -1.22 17.47
CA ASP A 59 -4.90 -0.68 18.36
C ASP A 59 -4.84 -1.45 19.71
N ALA A 60 -3.87 -1.10 20.55
CA ALA A 60 -3.66 -1.75 21.84
C ALA A 60 -4.92 -1.75 22.71
N ASP A 61 -5.65 -0.63 22.75
CA ASP A 61 -6.87 -0.50 23.56
C ASP A 61 -7.97 -1.44 23.08
N THR A 62 -8.15 -1.54 21.75
CA THR A 62 -9.13 -2.47 21.14
C THR A 62 -8.74 -3.91 21.40
N ILE A 63 -7.47 -4.27 21.13
CA ILE A 63 -6.97 -5.64 21.29
C ILE A 63 -7.09 -6.10 22.75
N ASN A 64 -6.78 -5.23 23.71
CA ASN A 64 -6.88 -5.54 25.13
C ASN A 64 -8.32 -5.78 25.61
N GLN A 65 -9.32 -5.26 24.91
CA GLN A 65 -10.73 -5.44 25.20
C GLN A 65 -11.40 -6.58 24.41
N LEU A 66 -10.70 -7.20 23.46
CA LEU A 66 -11.24 -8.37 22.75
C LEU A 66 -11.51 -9.53 23.73
N PRO A 67 -12.52 -10.37 23.47
CA PRO A 67 -12.77 -11.57 24.26
C PRO A 67 -11.56 -12.50 24.33
N ASP A 68 -11.37 -13.19 25.45
CA ASP A 68 -10.28 -14.17 25.64
C ASP A 68 -10.39 -15.39 24.72
N SER A 69 -11.57 -15.60 24.11
CA SER A 69 -11.79 -16.63 23.10
C SER A 69 -11.08 -16.34 21.77
N ILE A 70 -10.76 -15.08 21.48
CA ILE A 70 -10.05 -14.69 20.25
C ILE A 70 -8.61 -15.19 20.30
N LYS A 71 -8.25 -16.04 19.33
CA LYS A 71 -6.91 -16.64 19.21
C LYS A 71 -6.16 -16.17 17.96
N ILE A 72 -6.88 -15.58 16.99
CA ILE A 72 -6.27 -15.15 15.73
C ILE A 72 -6.96 -13.90 15.18
N LEU A 73 -6.16 -12.98 14.67
CA LEU A 73 -6.53 -11.87 13.81
C LEU A 73 -5.96 -12.14 12.43
N SER A 74 -6.81 -12.40 11.45
CA SER A 74 -6.40 -12.62 10.06
C SER A 74 -6.72 -11.38 9.25
N ASN A 75 -5.69 -10.62 8.88
CA ASN A 75 -5.87 -9.35 8.19
C ASN A 75 -5.98 -9.56 6.67
N PHE A 76 -7.10 -9.19 6.07
CA PHE A 76 -7.30 -9.20 4.61
C PHE A 76 -6.57 -8.02 3.98
N ALA A 77 -5.24 -8.03 4.11
CA ALA A 77 -4.34 -7.01 3.60
C ALA A 77 -2.89 -7.51 3.59
N VAL A 78 -2.03 -6.85 2.82
CA VAL A 78 -0.57 -7.03 2.88
C VAL A 78 0.01 -6.26 4.07
N GLY A 79 -0.43 -5.01 4.26
CA GLY A 79 -0.05 -4.20 5.40
C GLY A 79 -0.78 -4.63 6.68
N PHE A 80 -0.20 -4.33 7.81
CA PHE A 80 -0.74 -4.62 9.15
C PHE A 80 -0.61 -3.42 10.11
N GLY A 81 -0.43 -2.21 9.57
CA GLY A 81 -0.31 -0.98 10.36
C GLY A 81 -1.58 -0.61 11.15
N ASN A 82 -2.70 -1.27 10.85
CA ASN A 82 -3.96 -1.16 11.57
C ASN A 82 -4.05 -2.07 12.81
N ILE A 83 -3.04 -2.93 13.07
CA ILE A 83 -2.99 -3.92 14.15
C ILE A 83 -1.78 -3.65 15.05
N ASP A 84 -2.00 -3.49 16.35
CA ASP A 84 -0.91 -3.44 17.34
C ASP A 84 -0.38 -4.86 17.59
N LEU A 85 0.75 -5.18 16.97
CA LEU A 85 1.36 -6.50 17.05
C LEU A 85 1.86 -6.84 18.46
N GLU A 86 2.31 -5.85 19.23
CA GLU A 86 2.80 -6.05 20.59
C GLU A 86 1.65 -6.40 21.52
N ALA A 87 0.56 -5.68 21.46
CA ALA A 87 -0.65 -5.99 22.22
C ALA A 87 -1.20 -7.37 21.86
N ALA A 88 -1.25 -7.73 20.56
CA ALA A 88 -1.69 -9.05 20.12
C ALA A 88 -0.78 -10.16 20.67
N LYS A 89 0.54 -9.98 20.62
CA LYS A 89 1.54 -10.91 21.14
C LYS A 89 1.38 -11.09 22.66
N ASN A 90 1.22 -10.00 23.40
CA ASN A 90 1.06 -10.04 24.87
C ASN A 90 -0.21 -10.77 25.28
N ARG A 91 -1.25 -10.76 24.46
CA ARG A 91 -2.48 -11.53 24.64
C ARG A 91 -2.45 -12.95 24.06
N GLY A 92 -1.33 -13.37 23.47
CA GLY A 92 -1.21 -14.67 22.82
C GLY A 92 -2.11 -14.83 21.59
N ILE A 93 -2.46 -13.73 20.91
CA ILE A 93 -3.27 -13.70 19.69
C ILE A 93 -2.34 -13.76 18.49
N ALA A 94 -2.50 -14.78 17.64
CA ALA A 94 -1.79 -14.89 16.39
C ALA A 94 -2.27 -13.82 15.38
N VAL A 95 -1.35 -13.19 14.64
CA VAL A 95 -1.69 -12.25 13.57
C VAL A 95 -1.18 -12.79 12.24
N THR A 96 -2.04 -12.81 11.23
CA THR A 96 -1.70 -13.21 9.87
C THR A 96 -2.12 -12.14 8.87
N ASN A 97 -1.48 -12.11 7.72
CA ASN A 97 -1.77 -11.21 6.61
C ASN A 97 -1.71 -11.95 5.26
N THR A 98 -1.93 -11.25 4.16
CA THR A 98 -1.92 -11.83 2.79
C THR A 98 -0.76 -11.24 1.97
N PRO A 99 0.51 -11.62 2.24
CA PRO A 99 1.66 -11.12 1.50
C PRO A 99 1.65 -11.64 0.04
N ASP A 100 2.33 -10.90 -0.84
CA ASP A 100 2.64 -11.22 -2.24
C ASP A 100 1.47 -11.23 -3.24
N VAL A 101 0.23 -11.41 -2.80
CA VAL A 101 -0.95 -11.60 -3.69
C VAL A 101 -1.31 -10.38 -4.55
N LEU A 102 -0.84 -9.18 -4.19
CA LEU A 102 -1.18 -7.94 -4.92
C LEU A 102 0.06 -7.16 -5.41
N THR A 103 1.25 -7.74 -5.29
CA THR A 103 2.50 -7.03 -5.62
C THR A 103 2.51 -6.51 -7.05
N ASP A 104 2.15 -7.34 -8.03
CA ASP A 104 2.14 -6.95 -9.43
C ASP A 104 1.04 -5.91 -9.72
N ALA A 105 -0.18 -6.14 -9.24
CA ALA A 105 -1.29 -5.20 -9.43
C ALA A 105 -1.01 -3.81 -8.83
N THR A 106 -0.41 -3.76 -7.65
CA THR A 106 -0.02 -2.50 -7.01
C THR A 106 1.11 -1.81 -7.79
N ALA A 107 2.08 -2.57 -8.29
CA ALA A 107 3.16 -2.02 -9.10
C ALA A 107 2.64 -1.46 -10.44
N GLU A 108 1.65 -2.10 -11.07
CA GLU A 108 0.98 -1.60 -12.28
C GLU A 108 0.31 -0.26 -12.04
N ILE A 109 -0.37 -0.08 -10.91
CA ILE A 109 -0.92 1.23 -10.52
C ILE A 109 0.19 2.25 -10.28
N GLY A 110 1.30 1.86 -9.62
CA GLY A 110 2.45 2.74 -9.44
C GLY A 110 3.01 3.23 -10.79
N VAL A 111 3.16 2.34 -11.77
CA VAL A 111 3.61 2.69 -13.11
C VAL A 111 2.58 3.57 -13.83
N LEU A 112 1.29 3.26 -13.72
CA LEU A 112 0.21 4.07 -14.29
C LEU A 112 0.24 5.50 -13.74
N LEU A 113 0.46 5.67 -12.44
CA LEU A 113 0.56 6.99 -11.81
C LEU A 113 1.79 7.76 -12.32
N ILE A 114 2.95 7.11 -12.44
CA ILE A 114 4.17 7.71 -13.01
C ILE A 114 3.91 8.19 -14.43
N LEU A 115 3.38 7.33 -15.28
CA LEU A 115 3.05 7.67 -16.67
C LEU A 115 1.98 8.77 -16.73
N GLY A 116 0.91 8.61 -15.95
CA GLY A 116 -0.23 9.52 -15.92
C GLY A 116 0.17 10.93 -15.51
N ALA A 117 0.96 11.07 -14.45
CA ALA A 117 1.45 12.37 -13.99
C ALA A 117 2.46 12.98 -14.97
N CYS A 118 3.46 12.22 -15.41
CA CYS A 118 4.46 12.71 -16.37
C CYS A 118 3.85 13.11 -17.72
N ARG A 119 2.81 12.42 -18.17
CA ARG A 119 2.16 12.67 -19.47
C ARG A 119 0.90 13.53 -19.38
N ARG A 120 0.58 14.07 -18.20
CA ARG A 120 -0.61 14.91 -17.96
C ARG A 120 -1.90 14.22 -18.42
N ALA A 121 -2.02 12.89 -18.11
CA ALA A 121 -3.09 12.06 -18.65
C ALA A 121 -4.48 12.50 -18.19
N SER A 122 -4.65 12.96 -16.95
CA SER A 122 -5.95 13.44 -16.44
C SER A 122 -6.45 14.65 -17.21
N GLU A 123 -5.58 15.61 -17.48
CA GLU A 123 -5.90 16.80 -18.28
C GLU A 123 -6.24 16.43 -19.73
N GLY A 124 -5.48 15.51 -20.33
CA GLY A 124 -5.75 15.01 -21.67
C GLY A 124 -7.09 14.26 -21.77
N ILE A 125 -7.42 13.44 -20.80
CA ILE A 125 -8.70 12.73 -20.71
C ILE A 125 -9.85 13.73 -20.59
N GLU A 126 -9.72 14.73 -19.70
CA GLU A 126 -10.75 15.75 -19.50
C GLU A 126 -10.97 16.54 -20.80
N GLN A 127 -9.90 16.98 -21.46
CA GLN A 127 -10.00 17.68 -22.74
C GLN A 127 -10.65 16.83 -23.83
N ALA A 128 -10.31 15.54 -23.89
CA ALA A 128 -10.94 14.62 -24.86
C ALA A 128 -12.45 14.44 -24.59
N ARG A 129 -12.88 14.42 -23.32
CA ARG A 129 -14.30 14.33 -22.94
C ARG A 129 -15.10 15.58 -23.28
N GLN A 130 -14.49 16.74 -23.13
CA GLN A 130 -15.14 18.01 -23.46
C GLN A 130 -15.30 18.19 -24.97
N GLY A 131 -14.47 17.54 -25.78
CA GLY A 131 -14.42 17.71 -27.23
C GLY A 131 -13.85 19.06 -27.66
N GLY A 132 -13.69 19.25 -28.95
CA GLY A 132 -13.33 20.57 -29.50
C GLY A 132 -11.88 21.02 -29.25
N TRP A 133 -10.96 20.12 -28.89
CA TRP A 133 -9.55 20.48 -28.73
C TRP A 133 -8.92 20.89 -30.06
N VAL A 134 -8.05 21.88 -30.01
CA VAL A 134 -7.28 22.36 -31.17
C VAL A 134 -5.80 22.11 -30.87
N TRP A 135 -5.10 21.54 -31.84
CA TRP A 135 -3.67 21.30 -31.71
C TRP A 135 -2.90 22.62 -31.54
N SER A 136 -1.97 22.67 -30.61
CA SER A 136 -0.94 23.70 -30.51
C SER A 136 0.38 23.04 -30.07
N ALA A 137 1.50 23.70 -30.36
CA ALA A 137 2.84 23.15 -30.10
C ALA A 137 3.12 22.97 -28.58
N ASP A 138 2.41 23.70 -27.71
CA ASP A 138 2.50 23.67 -26.25
C ASP A 138 1.37 22.88 -25.59
N LEU A 139 0.48 22.26 -26.37
CA LEU A 139 -0.64 21.50 -25.84
C LEU A 139 -0.15 20.29 -25.06
N LEU A 140 -0.48 20.27 -23.75
CA LEU A 140 -0.21 19.17 -22.82
C LEU A 140 1.27 18.69 -22.84
N ILE A 141 2.22 19.62 -22.97
CA ILE A 141 3.64 19.28 -22.84
C ILE A 141 3.87 18.64 -21.46
N GLY A 142 4.25 17.37 -21.48
CA GLY A 142 4.58 16.59 -20.29
C GLY A 142 6.08 16.32 -20.17
N LYS A 143 6.43 15.53 -19.16
CA LYS A 143 7.80 15.06 -18.95
C LYS A 143 8.01 13.73 -19.68
N GLN A 144 9.06 13.64 -20.51
CA GLN A 144 9.49 12.37 -21.10
C GLN A 144 10.15 11.50 -20.02
N LEU A 145 9.90 10.18 -20.07
CA LEU A 145 10.48 9.27 -19.08
C LEU A 145 11.88 8.77 -19.47
N THR A 146 12.11 8.51 -20.75
CA THR A 146 13.42 8.04 -21.25
C THR A 146 14.53 9.01 -20.85
N GLY A 147 15.55 8.49 -20.18
CA GLY A 147 16.70 9.27 -19.70
C GLY A 147 16.45 10.04 -18.38
N THR A 148 15.24 10.03 -17.83
CA THR A 148 14.97 10.63 -16.50
C THR A 148 15.26 9.67 -15.37
N ARG A 149 15.48 10.22 -14.17
CA ARG A 149 15.83 9.48 -12.97
C ARG A 149 14.58 9.24 -12.13
N LEU A 150 14.27 7.94 -11.90
CA LEU A 150 13.23 7.53 -10.98
C LEU A 150 13.85 7.23 -9.61
N GLY A 151 13.55 8.04 -8.62
CA GLY A 151 13.82 7.74 -7.23
C GLY A 151 12.72 6.85 -6.63
N ILE A 152 13.10 5.75 -6.01
CA ILE A 152 12.16 4.86 -5.30
C ILE A 152 12.49 4.90 -3.82
N LEU A 153 11.59 5.49 -3.04
CA LEU A 153 11.66 5.46 -1.60
C LEU A 153 10.98 4.19 -1.08
N GLY A 154 11.79 3.19 -0.69
CA GLY A 154 11.27 1.89 -0.32
C GLY A 154 11.25 0.89 -1.47
N MET A 155 12.41 0.47 -2.00
CA MET A 155 12.53 -0.55 -3.05
C MET A 155 12.36 -1.97 -2.48
N GLY A 156 11.17 -2.22 -1.89
CA GLY A 156 10.68 -3.54 -1.48
C GLY A 156 10.12 -4.33 -2.67
N ARG A 157 9.22 -5.29 -2.42
CA ARG A 157 8.61 -6.11 -3.50
C ARG A 157 7.96 -5.27 -4.58
N ILE A 158 7.11 -4.31 -4.21
CA ILE A 158 6.40 -3.41 -5.14
C ILE A 158 7.39 -2.49 -5.84
N GLY A 159 8.29 -1.83 -5.09
CA GLY A 159 9.29 -0.92 -5.67
C GLY A 159 10.20 -1.59 -6.69
N GLN A 160 10.61 -2.85 -6.46
CA GLN A 160 11.41 -3.65 -7.43
C GLN A 160 10.62 -3.93 -8.72
N LYS A 161 9.32 -4.18 -8.63
CA LYS A 161 8.47 -4.37 -9.83
C LYS A 161 8.30 -3.07 -10.62
N ILE A 162 8.05 -1.95 -9.92
CA ILE A 162 8.02 -0.61 -10.53
C ILE A 162 9.36 -0.31 -11.21
N ALA A 163 10.48 -0.54 -10.52
CA ALA A 163 11.83 -0.34 -11.05
C ALA A 163 12.06 -1.12 -12.37
N LYS A 164 11.64 -2.39 -12.40
CA LYS A 164 11.78 -3.26 -13.57
C LYS A 164 11.03 -2.68 -14.79
N VAL A 165 9.79 -2.24 -14.60
CA VAL A 165 8.99 -1.66 -15.70
C VAL A 165 9.52 -0.29 -16.10
N ALA A 166 9.84 0.58 -15.14
CA ALA A 166 10.37 1.91 -15.39
C ALA A 166 11.72 1.86 -16.15
N LYS A 167 12.57 0.87 -15.84
CA LYS A 167 13.82 0.61 -16.58
C LYS A 167 13.55 0.26 -18.04
N SER A 168 12.51 -0.51 -18.36
CA SER A 168 12.11 -0.82 -19.73
C SER A 168 11.59 0.40 -20.51
N LEU A 169 11.10 1.42 -19.78
CA LEU A 169 10.73 2.73 -20.34
C LEU A 169 11.94 3.68 -20.48
N GLY A 170 13.16 3.19 -20.22
CA GLY A 170 14.39 3.96 -20.37
C GLY A 170 14.72 4.88 -19.19
N MET A 171 14.10 4.70 -18.03
CA MET A 171 14.43 5.45 -16.82
C MET A 171 15.68 4.91 -16.12
N ILE A 172 16.42 5.79 -15.44
CA ILE A 172 17.55 5.44 -14.59
C ILE A 172 17.01 5.30 -13.16
N ILE A 173 17.24 4.13 -12.54
CA ILE A 173 16.63 3.81 -11.25
C ILE A 173 17.59 4.18 -10.11
N HIS A 174 17.11 5.00 -9.20
CA HIS A 174 17.72 5.33 -7.93
C HIS A 174 16.81 4.87 -6.80
N TYR A 175 17.36 4.48 -5.65
CA TYR A 175 16.54 4.08 -4.52
C TYR A 175 17.17 4.37 -3.17
N HIS A 176 16.31 4.48 -2.15
CA HIS A 176 16.70 4.51 -0.74
C HIS A 176 15.87 3.49 0.04
N ASN A 177 16.55 2.70 0.85
CA ASN A 177 16.01 1.76 1.83
C ASN A 177 16.78 1.93 3.14
N ARG A 178 16.25 1.42 4.25
CA ARG A 178 16.99 1.33 5.53
C ARG A 178 18.30 0.55 5.42
N SER A 179 18.39 -0.38 4.46
CA SER A 179 19.59 -1.14 4.12
C SER A 179 19.67 -1.36 2.62
N LYS A 180 20.89 -1.37 2.10
CA LYS A 180 21.17 -1.66 0.70
C LYS A 180 20.68 -3.05 0.33
N LEU A 181 20.09 -3.19 -0.86
CA LEU A 181 19.70 -4.49 -1.42
C LEU A 181 20.92 -5.28 -1.89
N SER A 182 20.76 -6.60 -2.04
CA SER A 182 21.73 -7.44 -2.73
C SER A 182 21.74 -7.14 -4.24
N GLU A 183 22.86 -7.39 -4.92
CA GLU A 183 23.04 -7.07 -6.35
C GLU A 183 21.97 -7.68 -7.25
N ASP A 184 21.54 -8.91 -6.95
CA ASP A 184 20.46 -9.60 -7.66
C ASP A 184 19.13 -8.87 -7.57
N LYS A 185 18.86 -8.18 -6.47
CA LYS A 185 17.66 -7.37 -6.23
C LYS A 185 17.78 -5.93 -6.72
N GLU A 186 18.98 -5.37 -6.66
CA GLU A 186 19.26 -4.03 -7.21
C GLU A 186 19.07 -3.97 -8.73
N GLN A 187 19.44 -5.01 -9.43
CA GLN A 187 19.34 -5.09 -10.90
C GLN A 187 19.91 -3.84 -11.60
N GLY A 188 21.00 -3.28 -11.06
CA GLY A 188 21.65 -2.08 -11.58
C GLY A 188 20.98 -0.75 -11.17
N ALA A 189 20.12 -0.74 -10.16
CA ALA A 189 19.65 0.48 -9.53
C ALA A 189 20.73 1.09 -8.63
N ILE A 190 20.73 2.41 -8.49
CA ILE A 190 21.72 3.16 -7.71
C ILE A 190 21.19 3.40 -6.30
N TYR A 191 21.89 2.86 -5.30
CA TYR A 191 21.55 3.04 -3.90
C TYR A 191 21.98 4.41 -3.37
N HIS A 192 21.15 4.99 -2.50
CA HIS A 192 21.46 6.18 -1.72
C HIS A 192 21.30 5.88 -0.22
N ASP A 193 22.34 6.22 0.56
CA ASP A 193 22.37 5.95 2.01
C ASP A 193 21.36 6.79 2.79
N ASN A 194 20.97 7.94 2.26
CA ASN A 194 20.04 8.84 2.92
C ASN A 194 18.99 9.40 1.95
N LEU A 195 17.89 9.86 2.53
CA LEU A 195 16.74 10.39 1.79
C LEU A 195 17.11 11.62 0.95
N LYS A 196 17.90 12.54 1.50
CA LYS A 196 18.26 13.80 0.82
C LYS A 196 18.97 13.54 -0.51
N ASP A 197 19.91 12.58 -0.53
CA ASP A 197 20.66 12.26 -1.74
C ASP A 197 19.75 11.61 -2.79
N LEU A 198 18.78 10.75 -2.37
CA LEU A 198 17.78 10.22 -3.28
C LEU A 198 16.93 11.36 -3.86
N LEU A 199 16.39 12.23 -3.01
CA LEU A 199 15.51 13.31 -3.45
C LEU A 199 16.21 14.23 -4.45
N SER A 200 17.48 14.60 -4.18
CA SER A 200 18.24 15.55 -5.02
C SER A 200 18.44 15.09 -6.48
N VAL A 201 18.36 13.80 -6.72
CA VAL A 201 18.51 13.23 -8.06
C VAL A 201 17.20 12.77 -8.70
N SER A 202 16.08 12.83 -7.99
CA SER A 202 14.80 12.27 -8.44
C SER A 202 14.04 13.24 -9.34
N ASP A 203 14.04 13.01 -10.64
CA ASP A 203 13.15 13.72 -11.58
C ASP A 203 11.69 13.25 -11.42
N VAL A 204 11.52 12.01 -11.00
CA VAL A 204 10.27 11.40 -10.55
C VAL A 204 10.57 10.66 -9.25
N LEU A 205 9.75 10.84 -8.22
CA LEU A 205 9.83 10.14 -6.95
C LEU A 205 8.61 9.22 -6.79
N SER A 206 8.84 7.94 -6.56
CA SER A 206 7.78 6.99 -6.19
C SER A 206 7.95 6.54 -4.74
N VAL A 207 6.92 6.78 -3.91
CA VAL A 207 6.94 6.46 -2.49
C VAL A 207 6.28 5.10 -2.27
N CYS A 208 7.11 4.08 -2.01
CA CYS A 208 6.69 2.67 -1.87
C CYS A 208 6.99 2.09 -0.48
N CYS A 209 7.49 2.91 0.46
CA CYS A 209 7.74 2.46 1.82
C CYS A 209 6.43 2.27 2.60
N PRO A 210 6.37 1.31 3.54
CA PRO A 210 5.21 1.14 4.41
C PRO A 210 5.03 2.35 5.33
N ALA A 211 3.77 2.68 5.66
CA ALA A 211 3.48 3.66 6.69
C ALA A 211 3.91 3.12 8.07
N SER A 212 4.80 3.83 8.75
CA SER A 212 5.28 3.52 10.10
C SER A 212 5.60 4.83 10.84
N LYS A 213 5.93 4.73 12.12
CA LYS A 213 6.34 5.91 12.90
C LYS A 213 7.56 6.61 12.29
N GLU A 214 8.46 5.84 11.66
CA GLU A 214 9.68 6.36 11.04
C GLU A 214 9.43 6.98 9.65
N THR A 215 8.33 6.61 8.98
CA THR A 215 8.02 7.05 7.61
C THR A 215 6.89 8.06 7.54
N ILE A 216 6.16 8.30 8.64
CA ILE A 216 5.17 9.37 8.74
C ILE A 216 5.88 10.70 8.50
N ASP A 217 5.30 11.53 7.63
CA ASP A 217 5.82 12.85 7.26
C ASP A 217 7.27 12.87 6.73
N MET A 218 7.76 11.73 6.23
CA MET A 218 9.09 11.64 5.63
C MET A 218 9.21 12.52 4.38
N ILE A 219 8.14 12.62 3.59
CA ILE A 219 8.00 13.60 2.52
C ILE A 219 7.12 14.73 3.05
N ASN A 220 7.72 15.87 3.31
CA ASN A 220 7.08 17.02 3.91
C ASN A 220 7.57 18.32 3.24
N LYS A 221 7.16 19.48 3.77
CA LYS A 221 7.50 20.79 3.22
C LYS A 221 9.02 21.00 3.09
N ASP A 222 9.79 20.55 4.07
CA ASP A 222 11.24 20.79 4.10
C ASP A 222 11.97 19.81 3.18
N THR A 223 11.56 18.53 3.18
CA THR A 223 12.21 17.50 2.36
C THR A 223 11.89 17.60 0.88
N ILE A 224 10.71 18.12 0.51
CA ILE A 224 10.34 18.32 -0.90
C ILE A 224 11.22 19.38 -1.59
N GLU A 225 11.83 20.28 -0.84
CA GLU A 225 12.76 21.30 -1.37
C GLU A 225 14.06 20.70 -1.94
N TYR A 226 14.41 19.46 -1.56
CA TYR A 226 15.55 18.77 -2.15
C TYR A 226 15.29 18.21 -3.55
N LEU A 227 14.03 18.12 -3.97
CA LEU A 227 13.69 17.61 -5.31
C LEU A 227 14.08 18.62 -6.39
N PRO A 228 14.52 18.18 -7.57
CA PRO A 228 14.71 19.04 -8.72
C PRO A 228 13.42 19.80 -9.07
N LYS A 229 13.57 21.04 -9.52
CA LYS A 229 12.42 21.85 -9.97
C LYS A 229 11.60 21.11 -11.04
N GLY A 230 10.30 21.00 -10.83
CA GLY A 230 9.41 20.28 -11.72
C GLY A 230 9.49 18.75 -11.56
N ALA A 231 10.02 18.24 -10.46
CA ALA A 231 9.91 16.82 -10.13
C ALA A 231 8.45 16.40 -9.96
N VAL A 232 8.19 15.14 -10.27
CA VAL A 232 6.87 14.49 -10.10
C VAL A 232 6.94 13.55 -8.90
N VAL A 233 5.92 13.57 -8.04
CA VAL A 233 5.83 12.66 -6.88
C VAL A 233 4.58 11.79 -7.04
N THR A 234 4.75 10.46 -6.84
CA THR A 234 3.67 9.44 -6.92
C THR A 234 3.71 8.48 -5.73
#